data_faae4e1be9ab04d96a51fb238869cc19
#
_entry.id   faae4e1be9ab04d96a51fb238869cc19
#
_cell.length_a   1.000
_cell.length_b   1.000
_cell.length_c   1.000
_cell.angle_alpha   90.00
_cell.angle_beta   90.00
_cell.angle_gamma   90.00
#
_symmetry.space_group_name_H-M   'P 1'
#
loop_
_entity.id
_entity.type
_entity.pdbx_description
1 polymer ?
#
loop_
_entity_poly.entity_id
_entity_poly.type
_entity_poly.pdbx_seq_one_letter_code
_entity_poly.pdbx_strand_id
1 'polypeptide(L)'
;GSDGLSGITANPVVGAFSDLLISKGGSTVLTEVPEMFGAETQLMNRCEDEVLFEKTVDLINNFKQYFQSHNQTIYENPSPGNKKGGISTLEDKSLGCTQKSGSAPVMDVLSYAEQVKTKGLNLLSAPGNDLVASTALAASGAHIVLFTTGRGTPFASPVPTVKISSNSALANKKSNWIDFNCGVLVEDGTPAELSKNLFDFVIDIASGKKSKSEEAGFHDMAIFKQGVTL
;
A
#
# COMPACT_ATOMS: atom_id res chain seq x y z
N GLY A 1 -1.84 -0.93 9.60
CA GLY A 1 -2.74 -2.02 9.80
C GLY A 1 -4.15 -1.77 9.33
N SER A 2 -4.59 -2.55 8.35
CA SER A 2 -5.95 -2.52 7.83
C SER A 2 -6.98 -2.98 8.87
N ASP A 3 -8.21 -2.49 8.74
CA ASP A 3 -9.41 -2.95 9.43
C ASP A 3 -10.52 -3.26 8.41
N GLY A 4 -11.69 -3.72 8.88
CA GLY A 4 -12.82 -4.04 8.02
C GLY A 4 -13.36 -2.87 7.20
N LEU A 5 -13.13 -1.63 7.63
CA LEU A 5 -13.52 -0.44 6.89
C LEU A 5 -12.52 -0.06 5.79
N SER A 6 -11.28 -0.52 5.86
CA SER A 6 -10.23 -0.17 4.88
C SER A 6 -10.63 -0.53 3.45
N GLY A 7 -11.24 -1.71 3.26
CA GLY A 7 -11.69 -2.21 1.95
C GLY A 7 -12.85 -1.45 1.32
N ILE A 8 -13.59 -0.67 2.09
CA ILE A 8 -14.73 0.14 1.61
C ILE A 8 -14.52 1.65 1.74
N THR A 9 -13.41 2.08 2.31
CA THR A 9 -13.08 3.51 2.49
C THR A 9 -11.71 3.84 1.89
N ALA A 10 -10.64 3.72 2.67
CA ALA A 10 -9.30 4.19 2.31
C ALA A 10 -8.73 3.48 1.07
N ASN A 11 -8.87 2.15 0.96
CA ASN A 11 -8.26 1.40 -0.14
C ASN A 11 -8.88 1.74 -1.50
N PRO A 12 -10.22 1.78 -1.69
CA PRO A 12 -10.82 2.23 -2.93
C PRO A 12 -10.48 3.69 -3.29
N VAL A 13 -10.38 4.58 -2.30
CA VAL A 13 -10.00 5.98 -2.52
C VAL A 13 -8.56 6.08 -3.02
N VAL A 14 -7.63 5.32 -2.43
CA VAL A 14 -6.23 5.23 -2.91
C VAL A 14 -6.16 4.62 -4.30
N GLY A 15 -6.99 3.61 -4.60
CA GLY A 15 -7.09 3.03 -5.94
C GLY A 15 -7.54 4.04 -7.00
N ALA A 16 -8.60 4.79 -6.71
CA ALA A 16 -9.08 5.86 -7.59
C ALA A 16 -8.05 6.98 -7.74
N PHE A 17 -7.31 7.32 -6.67
CA PHE A 17 -6.16 8.22 -6.73
C PHE A 17 -5.06 7.66 -7.66
N SER A 18 -4.74 6.36 -7.56
CA SER A 18 -3.75 5.70 -8.42
C SER A 18 -4.13 5.85 -9.89
N ASP A 19 -5.36 5.54 -10.25
CA ASP A 19 -5.86 5.69 -11.62
C ASP A 19 -5.80 7.15 -12.11
N LEU A 20 -6.18 8.09 -11.25
CA LEU A 20 -6.10 9.52 -11.57
C LEU A 20 -4.65 9.98 -11.79
N LEU A 21 -3.71 9.58 -10.92
CA LEU A 21 -2.30 9.93 -11.06
C LEU A 21 -1.71 9.35 -12.35
N ILE A 22 -2.00 8.10 -12.66
CA ILE A 22 -1.56 7.43 -13.90
C ILE A 22 -2.13 8.15 -15.13
N SER A 23 -3.40 8.55 -15.10
CA SER A 23 -4.02 9.32 -16.20
C SER A 23 -3.35 10.67 -16.45
N LYS A 24 -2.64 11.21 -15.45
CA LYS A 24 -1.82 12.43 -15.54
C LYS A 24 -0.35 12.16 -15.90
N GLY A 25 0.00 10.92 -16.22
CA GLY A 25 1.34 10.50 -16.60
C GLY A 25 2.29 10.19 -15.43
N GLY A 26 1.74 10.07 -14.22
CA GLY A 26 2.46 9.61 -13.04
C GLY A 26 2.64 8.10 -13.00
N SER A 27 3.34 7.63 -11.96
CA SER A 27 3.54 6.20 -11.69
C SER A 27 3.14 5.86 -10.27
N THR A 28 2.62 4.66 -10.07
CA THR A 28 2.28 4.11 -8.77
C THR A 28 2.97 2.77 -8.56
N VAL A 29 3.25 2.45 -7.30
CA VAL A 29 3.89 1.18 -6.93
C VAL A 29 3.06 0.52 -5.83
N LEU A 30 2.61 -0.70 -6.08
CA LEU A 30 2.00 -1.56 -5.07
C LEU A 30 3.04 -2.54 -4.54
N THR A 31 3.10 -2.72 -3.22
CA THR A 31 4.02 -3.64 -2.56
C THR A 31 3.34 -4.44 -1.46
N GLU A 32 4.10 -5.07 -0.57
CA GLU A 32 3.63 -6.02 0.44
C GLU A 32 3.05 -7.29 -0.20
N VAL A 33 3.91 -8.03 -0.90
CA VAL A 33 3.51 -9.24 -1.66
C VAL A 33 2.67 -10.22 -0.83
N PRO A 34 2.94 -10.47 0.47
CA PRO A 34 2.07 -11.31 1.30
C PRO A 34 0.62 -10.82 1.42
N GLU A 35 0.37 -9.53 1.18
CA GLU A 35 -0.98 -8.95 1.14
C GLU A 35 -1.67 -9.07 -0.24
N MET A 36 -1.04 -9.76 -1.19
CA MET A 36 -1.61 -10.09 -2.50
C MET A 36 -2.08 -11.56 -2.57
N PHE A 37 -1.67 -12.40 -1.62
CA PHE A 37 -1.99 -13.84 -1.61
C PHE A 37 -3.50 -14.07 -1.52
N GLY A 38 -4.05 -14.86 -2.44
CA GLY A 38 -5.47 -15.14 -2.57
C GLY A 38 -6.26 -14.07 -3.38
N ALA A 39 -5.61 -12.95 -3.73
CA ALA A 39 -6.17 -11.93 -4.62
C ALA A 39 -5.29 -11.68 -5.86
N GLU A 40 -4.30 -12.50 -6.10
CA GLU A 40 -3.31 -12.36 -7.17
C GLU A 40 -3.94 -12.27 -8.56
N THR A 41 -5.07 -12.92 -8.80
CA THR A 41 -5.79 -12.87 -10.08
C THR A 41 -6.26 -11.45 -10.43
N GLN A 42 -6.50 -10.59 -9.42
CA GLN A 42 -6.84 -9.18 -9.64
C GLN A 42 -5.70 -8.40 -10.30
N LEU A 43 -4.46 -8.81 -10.08
CA LEU A 43 -3.26 -8.22 -10.67
C LEU A 43 -2.91 -8.90 -12.00
N MET A 44 -2.93 -10.24 -12.03
CA MET A 44 -2.61 -11.06 -13.20
C MET A 44 -3.51 -10.74 -14.40
N ASN A 45 -4.80 -10.53 -14.18
CA ASN A 45 -5.77 -10.18 -15.23
C ASN A 45 -5.54 -8.80 -15.85
N ARG A 46 -4.65 -8.00 -15.29
CA ARG A 46 -4.29 -6.66 -15.78
C ARG A 46 -2.90 -6.60 -16.43
N CYS A 47 -2.24 -7.74 -16.58
CA CYS A 47 -0.99 -7.84 -17.34
C CYS A 47 -1.32 -7.84 -18.83
N GLU A 48 -0.66 -6.96 -19.61
CA GLU A 48 -0.95 -6.81 -21.04
C GLU A 48 -0.33 -7.91 -21.90
N ASP A 49 0.71 -8.58 -21.40
CA ASP A 49 1.40 -9.65 -22.13
C ASP A 49 1.78 -10.82 -21.20
N GLU A 50 2.19 -11.93 -21.81
CA GLU A 50 2.58 -13.16 -21.14
C GLU A 50 3.82 -12.98 -20.25
N VAL A 51 4.75 -12.13 -20.65
CA VAL A 51 5.99 -11.88 -19.88
C VAL A 51 5.67 -11.19 -18.56
N LEU A 52 4.80 -10.18 -18.57
CA LEU A 52 4.34 -9.50 -17.35
C LEU A 52 3.49 -10.43 -16.49
N PHE A 53 2.65 -11.25 -17.12
CA PHE A 53 1.87 -12.26 -16.41
C PHE A 53 2.79 -13.23 -15.66
N GLU A 54 3.79 -13.81 -16.33
CA GLU A 54 4.75 -14.72 -15.71
C GLU A 54 5.55 -14.05 -14.60
N LYS A 55 6.04 -12.83 -14.80
CA LYS A 55 6.72 -12.06 -13.74
C LYS A 55 5.82 -11.84 -12.51
N THR A 56 4.52 -11.62 -12.72
CA THR A 56 3.57 -11.44 -11.61
C THR A 56 3.34 -12.77 -10.88
N VAL A 57 3.23 -13.88 -11.61
CA VAL A 57 3.17 -15.23 -11.03
C VAL A 57 4.42 -15.52 -10.21
N ASP A 58 5.59 -15.22 -10.75
CA ASP A 58 6.88 -15.44 -10.09
C ASP A 58 7.02 -14.57 -8.83
N LEU A 59 6.59 -13.31 -8.87
CA LEU A 59 6.57 -12.42 -7.71
C LEU A 59 5.85 -13.07 -6.52
N ILE A 60 4.67 -13.62 -6.76
CA ILE A 60 3.84 -14.26 -5.75
C ILE A 60 4.45 -15.59 -5.28
N ASN A 61 4.82 -16.45 -6.23
CA ASN A 61 5.32 -17.78 -5.92
C ASN A 61 6.68 -17.75 -5.22
N ASN A 62 7.59 -16.88 -5.64
CA ASN A 62 8.89 -16.72 -4.99
C ASN A 62 8.74 -16.29 -3.53
N PHE A 63 7.77 -15.42 -3.22
CA PHE A 63 7.52 -15.00 -1.84
C PHE A 63 6.88 -16.12 -1.01
N LYS A 64 5.97 -16.94 -1.60
CA LYS A 64 5.45 -18.14 -0.94
C LYS A 64 6.58 -19.17 -0.65
N GLN A 65 7.47 -19.39 -1.61
CA GLN A 65 8.64 -20.25 -1.43
C GLN A 65 9.60 -19.71 -0.36
N TYR A 66 9.80 -18.39 -0.30
CA TYR A 66 10.60 -17.75 0.74
C TYR A 66 10.06 -18.08 2.15
N PHE A 67 8.76 -17.95 2.39
CA PHE A 67 8.18 -18.36 3.67
C PHE A 67 8.40 -19.84 3.97
N GLN A 68 8.13 -20.70 3.01
CA GLN A 68 8.28 -22.17 3.16
C GLN A 68 9.74 -22.58 3.46
N SER A 69 10.71 -21.95 2.78
CA SER A 69 12.14 -22.21 3.00
C SER A 69 12.64 -21.84 4.40
N HIS A 70 11.90 -20.95 5.07
CA HIS A 70 12.17 -20.54 6.45
C HIS A 70 11.22 -21.17 7.48
N ASN A 71 10.50 -22.24 7.09
CA ASN A 71 9.51 -22.93 7.93
C ASN A 71 8.42 -21.99 8.48
N GLN A 72 8.06 -20.96 7.71
CA GLN A 72 6.98 -20.05 8.05
C GLN A 72 5.71 -20.40 7.26
N THR A 73 4.56 -20.18 7.89
CA THR A 73 3.28 -20.36 7.21
C THR A 73 2.98 -19.19 6.29
N ILE A 74 2.44 -19.48 5.10
CA ILE A 74 2.02 -18.46 4.14
C ILE A 74 0.65 -17.82 4.50
N TYR A 75 -0.08 -18.38 5.46
CA TYR A 75 -1.45 -17.98 5.83
C TYR A 75 -1.54 -17.24 7.17
N GLU A 76 -0.48 -16.57 7.61
CA GLU A 76 -0.52 -15.83 8.87
C GLU A 76 -1.40 -14.57 8.84
N ASN A 77 -1.54 -13.94 7.66
CA ASN A 77 -2.49 -12.86 7.49
C ASN A 77 -3.94 -13.41 7.50
N PRO A 78 -4.91 -12.67 8.03
CA PRO A 78 -4.79 -11.40 8.76
C PRO A 78 -4.20 -11.56 10.17
N SER A 79 -3.46 -10.56 10.62
CA SER A 79 -2.91 -10.51 11.97
C SER A 79 -4.03 -10.48 13.03
N PRO A 80 -3.74 -10.80 14.32
CA PRO A 80 -4.73 -10.68 15.38
C PRO A 80 -5.37 -9.28 15.46
N GLY A 81 -4.60 -8.22 15.14
CA GLY A 81 -5.09 -6.86 15.09
C GLY A 81 -6.05 -6.61 13.92
N ASN A 82 -5.77 -7.19 12.75
CA ASN A 82 -6.69 -7.12 11.61
C ASN A 82 -8.00 -7.86 11.89
N LYS A 83 -7.94 -9.06 12.49
CA LYS A 83 -9.12 -9.84 12.88
C LYS A 83 -10.00 -9.08 13.88
N LYS A 84 -9.38 -8.46 14.89
CA LYS A 84 -10.09 -7.59 15.83
C LYS A 84 -10.72 -6.37 15.15
N GLY A 85 -10.14 -5.90 14.05
CA GLY A 85 -10.66 -4.83 13.22
C GLY A 85 -11.74 -5.25 12.22
N GLY A 86 -12.14 -6.54 12.18
CA GLY A 86 -13.25 -7.03 11.35
C GLY A 86 -12.85 -7.72 10.05
N ILE A 87 -11.56 -7.97 9.81
CA ILE A 87 -11.08 -8.77 8.65
C ILE A 87 -11.11 -10.25 9.04
N SER A 88 -11.73 -11.11 8.22
CA SER A 88 -11.98 -12.51 8.56
C SER A 88 -10.98 -13.49 7.96
N THR A 89 -10.61 -13.34 6.71
CA THR A 89 -9.75 -14.28 5.97
C THR A 89 -8.56 -13.60 5.31
N LEU A 90 -7.59 -14.41 4.83
CA LEU A 90 -6.47 -13.93 4.04
C LEU A 90 -6.95 -13.26 2.75
N GLU A 91 -7.89 -13.89 2.06
CA GLU A 91 -8.46 -13.41 0.80
C GLU A 91 -9.20 -12.08 1.00
N ASP A 92 -9.98 -11.96 2.08
CA ASP A 92 -10.68 -10.71 2.44
C ASP A 92 -9.69 -9.55 2.61
N LYS A 93 -8.59 -9.79 3.35
CA LYS A 93 -7.53 -8.79 3.50
C LYS A 93 -6.87 -8.45 2.17
N SER A 94 -6.50 -9.46 1.40
CA SER A 94 -5.75 -9.28 0.14
C SER A 94 -6.61 -8.62 -0.94
N LEU A 95 -7.88 -8.98 -1.06
CA LEU A 95 -8.84 -8.29 -1.94
C LEU A 95 -8.96 -6.80 -1.57
N GLY A 96 -9.03 -6.49 -0.28
CA GLY A 96 -9.02 -5.11 0.19
C GLY A 96 -7.72 -4.38 -0.14
N CYS A 97 -6.56 -5.03 0.06
CA CYS A 97 -5.26 -4.40 -0.17
C CYS A 97 -4.95 -4.17 -1.66
N THR A 98 -5.30 -5.11 -2.54
CA THR A 98 -5.06 -4.96 -3.99
C THR A 98 -5.87 -3.83 -4.62
N GLN A 99 -7.00 -3.42 -4.03
CA GLN A 99 -7.78 -2.27 -4.47
C GLN A 99 -6.96 -0.96 -4.52
N LYS A 100 -5.93 -0.82 -3.67
CA LYS A 100 -5.06 0.37 -3.65
C LYS A 100 -4.35 0.62 -4.99
N SER A 101 -4.22 -0.41 -5.83
CA SER A 101 -3.60 -0.30 -7.16
C SER A 101 -4.55 0.23 -8.24
N GLY A 102 -5.81 0.51 -7.92
CA GLY A 102 -6.81 0.95 -8.89
C GLY A 102 -7.13 -0.11 -9.94
N SER A 103 -7.44 0.34 -11.15
CA SER A 103 -7.83 -0.48 -12.29
C SER A 103 -6.83 -0.47 -13.45
N ALA A 104 -5.79 0.34 -13.38
CA ALA A 104 -4.79 0.49 -14.44
C ALA A 104 -4.05 -0.83 -14.75
N PRO A 105 -3.59 -1.04 -16.00
CA PRO A 105 -2.74 -2.17 -16.34
C PRO A 105 -1.47 -2.23 -15.50
N VAL A 106 -1.00 -3.45 -15.20
CA VAL A 106 0.33 -3.68 -14.64
C VAL A 106 1.36 -3.46 -15.72
N MET A 107 2.28 -2.53 -15.50
CA MET A 107 3.27 -2.11 -16.48
C MET A 107 4.65 -2.69 -16.24
N ASP A 108 4.99 -3.04 -14.98
CA ASP A 108 6.25 -3.71 -14.65
C ASP A 108 6.15 -4.41 -13.29
N VAL A 109 7.06 -5.37 -13.08
CA VAL A 109 7.24 -6.12 -11.83
C VAL A 109 8.69 -6.00 -11.41
N LEU A 110 8.93 -5.38 -10.27
CA LEU A 110 10.22 -4.97 -9.77
C LEU A 110 10.73 -5.92 -8.69
N SER A 111 12.01 -6.26 -8.74
CA SER A 111 12.72 -6.90 -7.65
C SER A 111 12.81 -5.95 -6.45
N TYR A 112 13.19 -6.48 -5.26
CA TYR A 112 13.36 -5.67 -4.06
C TYR A 112 14.30 -4.48 -4.29
N ALA A 113 13.81 -3.28 -4.01
CA ALA A 113 14.52 -2.00 -4.20
C ALA A 113 14.96 -1.68 -5.64
N GLU A 114 14.47 -2.42 -6.64
CA GLU A 114 14.70 -2.07 -8.04
C GLU A 114 14.02 -0.74 -8.38
N GLN A 115 14.75 0.11 -9.13
CA GLN A 115 14.25 1.45 -9.50
C GLN A 115 13.10 1.38 -10.49
N VAL A 116 12.06 2.15 -10.25
CA VAL A 116 10.95 2.36 -11.20
C VAL A 116 11.48 3.01 -12.48
N LYS A 117 11.25 2.37 -13.62
CA LYS A 117 11.62 2.87 -14.95
C LYS A 117 10.40 3.04 -15.85
N THR A 118 9.38 2.25 -15.63
CA THR A 118 8.18 2.19 -16.45
C THR A 118 7.07 3.04 -15.83
N LYS A 119 6.45 3.90 -16.64
CA LYS A 119 5.30 4.71 -16.18
C LYS A 119 4.06 3.83 -16.01
N GLY A 120 3.21 4.19 -15.05
CA GLY A 120 1.98 3.48 -14.73
C GLY A 120 2.08 2.67 -13.45
N LEU A 121 1.30 1.61 -13.33
CA LEU A 121 1.30 0.73 -12.16
C LEU A 121 2.46 -0.26 -12.20
N ASN A 122 3.30 -0.25 -11.18
CA ASN A 122 4.37 -1.20 -10.97
C ASN A 122 4.10 -2.04 -9.73
N LEU A 123 4.48 -3.31 -9.73
CA LEU A 123 4.46 -4.19 -8.57
C LEU A 123 5.88 -4.33 -8.03
N LEU A 124 6.06 -4.24 -6.71
CA LEU A 124 7.37 -4.32 -6.08
C LEU A 124 7.45 -5.47 -5.09
N SER A 125 8.49 -6.28 -5.21
CA SER A 125 8.80 -7.34 -4.24
C SER A 125 9.24 -6.74 -2.91
N ALA A 126 8.40 -6.85 -1.87
CA ALA A 126 8.76 -6.54 -0.48
C ALA A 126 7.84 -7.30 0.50
N PRO A 127 8.29 -7.52 1.75
CA PRO A 127 7.50 -8.24 2.75
C PRO A 127 6.31 -7.44 3.27
N GLY A 128 5.37 -8.12 3.92
CA GLY A 128 4.21 -7.52 4.59
C GLY A 128 4.58 -6.93 5.96
N ASN A 129 5.42 -5.91 5.95
CA ASN A 129 5.83 -5.16 7.15
C ASN A 129 5.86 -3.68 6.81
N ASP A 130 5.06 -2.89 7.52
CA ASP A 130 4.79 -1.48 7.25
C ASP A 130 6.06 -0.67 6.94
N LEU A 131 7.05 -0.72 7.84
CA LEU A 131 8.28 0.08 7.71
C LEU A 131 9.22 -0.47 6.64
N VAL A 132 9.38 -1.80 6.58
CA VAL A 132 10.26 -2.46 5.59
C VAL A 132 9.72 -2.23 4.17
N ALA A 133 8.42 -2.40 3.97
CA ALA A 133 7.77 -2.17 2.69
C ALA A 133 7.86 -0.69 2.26
N SER A 134 7.61 0.24 3.18
CA SER A 134 7.72 1.68 2.90
C SER A 134 9.17 2.08 2.58
N THR A 135 10.15 1.47 3.24
CA THR A 135 11.57 1.67 2.92
C THR A 135 11.91 1.14 1.52
N ALA A 136 11.36 -0.01 1.14
CA ALA A 136 11.54 -0.58 -0.20
C ALA A 136 10.94 0.33 -1.28
N LEU A 137 9.76 0.91 -1.05
CA LEU A 137 9.14 1.90 -1.94
C LEU A 137 10.06 3.11 -2.14
N ALA A 138 10.57 3.68 -1.05
CA ALA A 138 11.49 4.81 -1.10
C ALA A 138 12.77 4.46 -1.88
N ALA A 139 13.36 3.28 -1.63
CA ALA A 139 14.52 2.77 -2.34
C ALA A 139 14.26 2.57 -3.83
N SER A 140 13.02 2.23 -4.22
CA SER A 140 12.62 2.07 -5.63
C SER A 140 12.33 3.40 -6.33
N GLY A 141 12.48 4.53 -5.65
CA GLY A 141 12.32 5.88 -6.22
C GLY A 141 10.93 6.49 -5.98
N ALA A 142 10.10 5.93 -5.10
CA ALA A 142 8.86 6.59 -4.70
C ALA A 142 9.16 7.92 -4.01
N HIS A 143 8.52 8.99 -4.47
CA HIS A 143 8.67 10.33 -3.88
C HIS A 143 7.79 10.51 -2.64
N ILE A 144 6.66 9.82 -2.56
CA ILE A 144 5.68 9.90 -1.47
C ILE A 144 5.14 8.49 -1.24
N VAL A 145 4.94 8.12 0.01
CA VAL A 145 4.25 6.88 0.41
C VAL A 145 2.87 7.22 0.92
N LEU A 146 1.84 6.56 0.37
CA LEU A 146 0.48 6.60 0.87
C LEU A 146 0.24 5.39 1.77
N PHE A 147 -0.01 5.62 3.04
CA PHE A 147 -0.15 4.57 4.05
C PHE A 147 -1.57 4.54 4.62
N THR A 148 -2.33 3.51 4.27
CA THR A 148 -3.70 3.32 4.79
C THR A 148 -3.68 2.59 6.12
N THR A 149 -4.48 3.05 7.09
CA THR A 149 -4.53 2.45 8.43
C THR A 149 -5.90 2.59 9.08
N GLY A 150 -6.33 1.53 9.77
CA GLY A 150 -7.55 1.54 10.59
C GLY A 150 -7.28 1.77 12.08
N ARG A 151 -6.01 1.66 12.51
CA ARG A 151 -5.61 1.74 13.93
C ARG A 151 -4.58 2.83 14.23
N GLY A 152 -3.87 3.30 13.20
CA GLY A 152 -2.80 4.30 13.29
C GLY A 152 -1.47 3.71 13.73
N THR A 153 -0.41 4.38 13.29
CA THR A 153 0.98 4.09 13.66
C THR A 153 1.79 5.38 13.59
N PRO A 154 2.77 5.59 14.51
CA PRO A 154 3.58 6.81 14.51
C PRO A 154 4.68 6.82 13.44
N PHE A 155 5.11 5.66 12.90
CA PHE A 155 6.25 5.60 11.98
C PHE A 155 6.05 6.45 10.71
N ALA A 156 7.14 6.85 10.09
CA ALA A 156 7.18 7.32 8.71
C ALA A 156 8.42 6.77 8.00
N SER A 157 8.35 6.61 6.69
CA SER A 157 9.44 6.16 5.83
C SER A 157 10.45 7.30 5.56
N PRO A 158 11.58 7.02 4.89
CA PRO A 158 12.56 8.04 4.51
C PRO A 158 12.02 9.15 3.59
N VAL A 159 10.88 8.93 2.93
CA VAL A 159 10.18 9.93 2.10
C VAL A 159 8.88 10.38 2.78
N PRO A 160 8.28 11.52 2.37
CA PRO A 160 7.00 11.95 2.90
C PRO A 160 5.99 10.81 2.94
N THR A 161 5.44 10.54 4.12
CA THR A 161 4.50 9.44 4.36
C THR A 161 3.15 10.01 4.77
N VAL A 162 2.21 9.99 3.83
CA VAL A 162 0.83 10.45 4.04
C VAL A 162 0.02 9.34 4.68
N LYS A 163 -0.42 9.54 5.92
CA LYS A 163 -1.24 8.56 6.65
C LYS A 163 -2.71 8.82 6.42
N ILE A 164 -3.39 7.80 5.89
CA ILE A 164 -4.78 7.84 5.49
C ILE A 164 -5.58 6.91 6.40
N SER A 165 -6.52 7.47 7.16
CA SER A 165 -7.38 6.66 8.02
C SER A 165 -8.56 6.06 7.25
N SER A 166 -8.93 4.83 7.61
CA SER A 166 -10.12 4.15 7.11
C SER A 166 -11.40 4.59 7.83
N ASN A 167 -11.27 5.29 8.97
CA ASN A 167 -12.41 5.67 9.81
C ASN A 167 -12.18 7.01 10.51
N SER A 168 -13.28 7.76 10.72
CA SER A 168 -13.23 9.09 11.33
C SER A 168 -12.90 9.05 12.82
N ALA A 169 -13.20 7.95 13.52
CA ALA A 169 -12.85 7.80 14.93
C ALA A 169 -11.33 7.83 15.14
N LEU A 170 -10.58 7.14 14.29
CA LEU A 170 -9.12 7.18 14.29
C LEU A 170 -8.59 8.58 13.93
N ALA A 171 -9.11 9.19 12.86
CA ALA A 171 -8.68 10.51 12.42
C ALA A 171 -8.84 11.56 13.53
N ASN A 172 -9.97 11.53 14.23
CA ASN A 172 -10.27 12.45 15.35
C ASN A 172 -9.36 12.15 16.56
N LYS A 173 -9.20 10.87 16.92
CA LYS A 173 -8.42 10.46 18.11
C LYS A 173 -6.92 10.70 17.92
N LYS A 174 -6.41 10.55 16.69
CA LYS A 174 -4.98 10.66 16.32
C LYS A 174 -4.77 11.76 15.27
N SER A 175 -5.39 12.90 15.50
CA SER A 175 -5.33 14.05 14.59
C SER A 175 -3.91 14.55 14.32
N ASN A 176 -2.96 14.27 15.22
CA ASN A 176 -1.53 14.57 15.06
C ASN A 176 -0.76 13.52 14.22
N TRP A 177 -1.37 12.39 13.86
CA TRP A 177 -0.75 11.33 13.05
C TRP A 177 -1.40 11.17 11.68
N ILE A 178 -2.71 11.42 11.59
CA ILE A 178 -3.51 11.16 10.39
C ILE A 178 -3.58 12.42 9.54
N ASP A 179 -3.11 12.32 8.31
CA ASP A 179 -3.11 13.41 7.33
C ASP A 179 -4.43 13.53 6.59
N PHE A 180 -5.04 12.39 6.24
CA PHE A 180 -6.24 12.33 5.43
C PHE A 180 -7.27 11.34 5.99
N ASN A 181 -8.53 11.76 6.08
CA ASN A 181 -9.63 10.93 6.62
C ASN A 181 -10.52 10.40 5.49
N CYS A 182 -10.45 9.09 5.23
CA CYS A 182 -11.39 8.42 4.32
C CYS A 182 -12.65 7.88 5.02
N GLY A 183 -12.72 7.95 6.35
CA GLY A 183 -13.89 7.51 7.11
C GLY A 183 -15.16 8.27 6.76
N VAL A 184 -15.04 9.52 6.30
CA VAL A 184 -16.16 10.32 5.82
C VAL A 184 -16.94 9.69 4.65
N LEU A 185 -16.34 8.71 3.96
CA LEU A 185 -16.99 8.01 2.86
C LEU A 185 -18.23 7.19 3.29
N VAL A 186 -18.24 6.69 4.53
CA VAL A 186 -19.40 5.98 5.08
C VAL A 186 -20.41 6.92 5.76
N GLU A 187 -20.11 8.20 5.81
CA GLU A 187 -20.97 9.24 6.36
C GLU A 187 -21.73 9.92 5.20
N ASP A 188 -21.08 10.81 4.45
CA ASP A 188 -21.70 11.59 3.37
C ASP A 188 -20.78 11.77 2.14
N GLY A 189 -19.62 11.09 2.08
CA GLY A 189 -18.63 11.27 1.02
C GLY A 189 -18.90 10.44 -0.23
N THR A 190 -18.36 10.86 -1.38
CA THR A 190 -18.29 10.05 -2.60
C THR A 190 -16.84 9.66 -2.91
N PRO A 191 -16.61 8.43 -3.47
CA PRO A 191 -15.24 8.01 -3.82
C PRO A 191 -14.56 8.95 -4.81
N ALA A 192 -15.27 9.47 -5.79
CA ALA A 192 -14.73 10.38 -6.81
C ALA A 192 -14.27 11.72 -6.20
N GLU A 193 -15.06 12.30 -5.32
CA GLU A 193 -14.70 13.54 -4.63
C GLU A 193 -13.51 13.34 -3.68
N LEU A 194 -13.54 12.28 -2.87
CA LEU A 194 -12.45 11.99 -1.95
C LEU A 194 -11.14 11.69 -2.67
N SER A 195 -11.16 10.97 -3.78
CA SER A 195 -9.95 10.68 -4.55
C SER A 195 -9.35 11.95 -5.16
N LYS A 196 -10.20 12.88 -5.62
CA LYS A 196 -9.76 14.19 -6.09
C LYS A 196 -9.14 15.02 -4.96
N ASN A 197 -9.80 15.05 -3.80
CA ASN A 197 -9.28 15.78 -2.63
C ASN A 197 -7.95 15.18 -2.15
N LEU A 198 -7.81 13.84 -2.18
CA LEU A 198 -6.55 13.17 -1.89
C LEU A 198 -5.48 13.54 -2.91
N PHE A 199 -5.83 13.62 -4.21
CA PHE A 199 -4.91 14.02 -5.26
C PHE A 199 -4.39 15.45 -5.01
N ASP A 200 -5.28 16.40 -4.78
CA ASP A 200 -4.93 17.80 -4.49
C ASP A 200 -4.03 17.88 -3.24
N PHE A 201 -4.35 17.12 -2.18
CA PHE A 201 -3.54 17.04 -0.97
C PHE A 201 -2.13 16.49 -1.23
N VAL A 202 -2.01 15.41 -2.04
CA VAL A 202 -0.72 14.82 -2.40
C VAL A 202 0.11 15.77 -3.25
N ILE A 203 -0.52 16.55 -4.13
CA ILE A 203 0.18 17.61 -4.89
C ILE A 203 0.71 18.70 -3.96
N ASP A 204 -0.03 19.09 -2.92
CA ASP A 204 0.47 20.02 -1.88
C ASP A 204 1.73 19.47 -1.20
N ILE A 205 1.71 18.18 -0.79
CA ILE A 205 2.89 17.50 -0.20
C ILE A 205 4.06 17.49 -1.18
N ALA A 206 3.82 17.13 -2.43
CA ALA A 206 4.85 17.14 -3.49
C ALA A 206 5.40 18.56 -3.75
N SER A 207 4.62 19.59 -3.45
CA SER A 207 4.99 20.99 -3.60
C SER A 207 5.67 21.59 -2.36
N GLY A 208 5.94 20.77 -1.33
CA GLY A 208 6.71 21.15 -0.14
C GLY A 208 5.90 21.34 1.14
N LYS A 209 4.58 21.09 1.14
CA LYS A 209 3.81 20.98 2.38
C LYS A 209 4.27 19.73 3.13
N LYS A 210 4.50 19.85 4.42
CA LYS A 210 4.91 18.71 5.24
C LYS A 210 3.70 17.84 5.62
N SER A 211 3.89 16.53 5.61
CA SER A 211 3.01 15.60 6.30
C SER A 211 3.17 15.74 7.83
N LYS A 212 2.20 15.28 8.59
CA LYS A 212 2.25 15.31 10.07
C LYS A 212 3.40 14.51 10.64
N SER A 213 3.78 13.42 9.97
CA SER A 213 4.96 12.64 10.37
C SER A 213 6.26 13.39 10.15
N GLU A 214 6.40 14.16 9.06
CA GLU A 214 7.56 15.02 8.84
C GLU A 214 7.61 16.18 9.84
N GLU A 215 6.46 16.79 10.17
CA GLU A 215 6.36 17.82 11.22
C GLU A 215 6.80 17.27 12.59
N ALA A 216 6.48 16.01 12.87
CA ALA A 216 6.88 15.32 14.09
C ALA A 216 8.33 14.77 14.07
N GLY A 217 9.03 14.86 12.93
CA GLY A 217 10.44 14.44 12.79
C GLY A 217 10.64 12.92 12.62
N PHE A 218 9.60 12.17 12.22
CA PHE A 218 9.73 10.73 11.95
C PHE A 218 10.29 10.48 10.54
N HIS A 219 11.40 9.72 10.47
CA HIS A 219 12.08 9.30 9.24
C HIS A 219 12.73 7.94 9.50
N ASP A 220 11.91 6.92 9.71
CA ASP A 220 12.38 5.59 10.05
C ASP A 220 12.79 4.80 8.80
N MET A 221 13.71 3.86 8.96
CA MET A 221 14.18 2.99 7.89
C MET A 221 14.40 1.58 8.42
N ALA A 222 13.92 0.58 7.68
CA ALA A 222 14.20 -0.82 7.92
C ALA A 222 14.40 -1.57 6.59
N ILE A 223 15.55 -2.21 6.44
CA ILE A 223 15.95 -2.91 5.22
C ILE A 223 15.59 -4.38 5.36
N PHE A 224 14.94 -4.94 4.34
CA PHE A 224 14.69 -6.38 4.26
C PHE A 224 16.00 -7.12 3.98
N LYS A 225 16.27 -8.13 4.81
CA LYS A 225 17.43 -9.00 4.64
C LYS A 225 16.98 -10.45 4.63
N GLN A 226 17.36 -11.19 3.60
CA GLN A 226 17.14 -12.62 3.56
C GLN A 226 18.10 -13.36 4.47
N GLY A 227 17.62 -14.43 5.11
CA GLY A 227 18.40 -15.28 5.97
C GLY A 227 18.43 -14.86 7.44
N VAL A 228 19.28 -15.53 8.20
CA VAL A 228 19.44 -15.26 9.64
C VAL A 228 20.31 -14.03 9.85
N THR A 229 19.80 -13.10 10.66
CA THR A 229 20.58 -11.96 11.16
C THR A 229 21.13 -12.33 12.54
N LEU A 230 22.43 -12.25 12.68
CA LEU A 230 23.13 -12.45 13.97
C LEU A 230 23.13 -11.16 14.77
#